data_835f7f0c79683347f9d8550668c9cd6a
#
_entry.id   835f7f0c79683347f9d8550668c9cd6a
#
_cell.length_a   1.000
_cell.length_b   1.000
_cell.length_c   1.000
_cell.angle_alpha   90.00
_cell.angle_beta   90.00
_cell.angle_gamma   90.00
#
_symmetry.space_group_name_H-M   'P 1'
#
loop_
_entity.id
_entity.type
_entity.pdbx_description
1 polymer ?
#
loop_
_entity_poly.entity_id
_entity_poly.type
_entity_poly.pdbx_seq_one_letter_code
_entity_poly.pdbx_strand_id
1 'polypeptide(L)'
;MSQAAQQPVFEAAGAPVSVLLDFDGTISLDDVGDYLLARLVEDQALVRHMDQLYFEGHKGSRELIAWDMEVLPHEPEVLLREVDGLALDESIVDLVAGVTEAGGALEIVSDGTGFHVERMLDRLDLAHLPVATNASVLGQGAEGVTFPYGHPACHVCGTCKRERIRLHQAAGRAVVFVGDGPSDRYAAHHADVIFAKHSLANWCEVENVPYEPWQRLADVAEWLEVALLDGRLPASPDDYEGWAAEARPEAESFICGPELWGEGREVAPGSVDRSALR
;
A
#
# COMPACT_ATOMS: atom_id res chain seq x y z
N MET A 1 19.68 16.05 -10.36
CA MET A 1 20.54 15.08 -9.62
C MET A 1 19.59 14.07 -9.05
N SER A 2 19.56 12.85 -9.60
CA SER A 2 18.67 11.77 -9.17
C SER A 2 19.03 11.38 -7.73
N GLN A 3 18.16 11.67 -6.76
CA GLN A 3 18.21 10.99 -5.48
C GLN A 3 17.79 9.55 -5.76
N ALA A 4 18.75 8.64 -5.74
CA ALA A 4 18.45 7.23 -5.66
C ALA A 4 17.55 7.04 -4.42
N ALA A 5 16.36 6.50 -4.62
CA ALA A 5 15.50 6.09 -3.52
C ALA A 5 16.36 5.28 -2.54
N GLN A 6 16.44 5.74 -1.30
CA GLN A 6 17.14 4.99 -0.28
C GLN A 6 16.45 3.64 -0.15
N GLN A 7 17.15 2.58 -0.52
CA GLN A 7 16.68 1.24 -0.24
C GLN A 7 16.53 1.13 1.28
N PRO A 8 15.40 0.61 1.78
CA PRO A 8 15.26 0.42 3.20
C PRO A 8 16.37 -0.49 3.68
N VAL A 9 17.07 -0.05 4.71
CA VAL A 9 18.06 -0.90 5.38
C VAL A 9 17.26 -1.86 6.26
N PHE A 10 16.94 -3.03 5.74
CA PHE A 10 16.37 -4.12 6.55
C PHE A 10 17.51 -4.74 7.36
N GLU A 11 17.76 -4.19 8.55
CA GLU A 11 18.83 -4.68 9.44
C GLU A 11 18.47 -5.95 10.23
N ALA A 12 17.30 -6.53 10.01
CA ALA A 12 16.96 -7.80 10.66
C ALA A 12 17.53 -8.97 9.87
N ALA A 13 18.80 -9.25 10.02
CA ALA A 13 19.37 -10.51 9.57
C ALA A 13 18.66 -11.66 10.32
N GLY A 14 17.87 -12.47 9.59
CA GLY A 14 17.19 -13.63 10.15
C GLY A 14 15.69 -13.50 10.39
N ALA A 15 15.06 -12.40 10.01
CA ALA A 15 13.60 -12.26 10.13
C ALA A 15 12.87 -13.12 9.08
N PRO A 16 12.03 -14.11 9.48
CA PRO A 16 11.38 -15.02 8.55
C PRO A 16 10.18 -14.39 7.83
N VAL A 17 9.60 -13.33 8.41
CA VAL A 17 8.34 -12.72 7.95
C VAL A 17 8.47 -11.21 7.85
N SER A 18 7.81 -10.64 6.84
CA SER A 18 7.57 -9.21 6.73
C SER A 18 6.08 -8.94 6.64
N VAL A 19 5.58 -8.00 7.43
CA VAL A 19 4.21 -7.51 7.37
C VAL A 19 4.23 -6.16 6.68
N LEU A 20 3.56 -6.06 5.54
CA LEU A 20 3.39 -4.82 4.80
C LEU A 20 1.95 -4.34 4.94
N LEU A 21 1.77 -3.13 5.43
CA LEU A 21 0.47 -2.55 5.71
C LEU A 21 0.18 -1.41 4.73
N ASP A 22 -0.98 -1.41 4.12
CA ASP A 22 -1.54 -0.18 3.59
C ASP A 22 -1.87 0.80 4.72
N PHE A 23 -2.16 2.06 4.39
CA PHE A 23 -2.46 3.09 5.40
C PHE A 23 -3.92 3.51 5.38
N ASP A 24 -4.40 4.05 4.27
CA ASP A 24 -5.74 4.62 4.12
C ASP A 24 -6.79 3.50 4.11
N GLY A 25 -7.79 3.57 5.01
CA GLY A 25 -8.75 2.48 5.22
C GLY A 25 -8.18 1.25 5.94
N THR A 26 -6.89 1.19 6.21
CA THR A 26 -6.21 0.06 6.87
C THR A 26 -5.72 0.44 8.27
N ILE A 27 -4.73 1.32 8.40
CA ILE A 27 -4.27 1.89 9.68
C ILE A 27 -5.16 3.07 10.07
N SER A 28 -5.41 3.98 9.14
CA SER A 28 -6.47 4.96 9.25
C SER A 28 -7.82 4.27 9.06
N LEU A 29 -8.82 4.60 9.87
CA LEU A 29 -10.17 4.01 9.73
C LEU A 29 -10.92 4.55 8.52
N ASP A 30 -10.55 5.75 8.05
CA ASP A 30 -11.06 6.37 6.84
C ASP A 30 -9.98 6.42 5.76
N ASP A 31 -10.37 6.48 4.49
CA ASP A 31 -9.49 6.97 3.44
C ASP A 31 -9.32 8.47 3.63
N VAL A 32 -8.09 8.90 3.93
CA VAL A 32 -7.79 10.29 4.29
C VAL A 32 -7.93 11.22 3.08
N GLY A 33 -7.54 10.76 1.89
CA GLY A 33 -7.68 11.51 0.65
C GLY A 33 -9.16 11.78 0.34
N ASP A 34 -9.96 10.72 0.32
CA ASP A 34 -11.42 10.80 0.10
C ASP A 34 -12.10 11.69 1.14
N TYR A 35 -11.72 11.57 2.41
CA TYR A 35 -12.27 12.42 3.48
C TYR A 35 -11.96 13.91 3.24
N LEU A 36 -10.70 14.23 2.92
CA LEU A 36 -10.31 15.63 2.69
C LEU A 36 -11.03 16.21 1.47
N LEU A 37 -11.12 15.46 0.37
CA LEU A 37 -11.83 15.88 -0.83
C LEU A 37 -13.32 16.09 -0.57
N ALA A 38 -13.98 15.17 0.13
CA ALA A 38 -15.39 15.28 0.48
C ALA A 38 -15.69 16.48 1.37
N ARG A 39 -14.74 16.86 2.24
CA ARG A 39 -14.91 17.90 3.24
C ARG A 39 -14.55 19.29 2.75
N LEU A 40 -13.51 19.39 1.91
CA LEU A 40 -12.86 20.67 1.61
C LEU A 40 -13.04 21.15 0.16
N VAL A 41 -13.43 20.25 -0.76
CA VAL A 41 -13.66 20.61 -2.16
C VAL A 41 -15.16 20.90 -2.39
N GLU A 42 -15.49 22.06 -2.94
CA GLU A 42 -16.89 22.43 -3.19
C GLU A 42 -17.52 21.66 -4.35
N ASP A 43 -16.75 21.42 -5.43
CA ASP A 43 -17.24 20.72 -6.62
C ASP A 43 -17.18 19.20 -6.46
N GLN A 44 -18.13 18.65 -5.72
CA GLN A 44 -18.27 17.23 -5.49
C GLN A 44 -18.66 16.44 -6.77
N ALA A 45 -19.11 17.10 -7.83
CA ALA A 45 -19.36 16.44 -9.11
C ALA A 45 -18.04 16.15 -9.84
N LEU A 46 -17.09 17.09 -9.74
CA LEU A 46 -15.76 16.91 -10.29
C LEU A 46 -14.98 15.81 -9.51
N VAL A 47 -15.08 15.79 -8.17
CA VAL A 47 -14.47 14.73 -7.34
C VAL A 47 -14.95 13.36 -7.82
N ARG A 48 -16.26 13.13 -7.84
CA ARG A 48 -16.83 11.84 -8.32
C ARG A 48 -16.43 11.49 -9.75
N HIS A 49 -16.26 12.47 -10.62
CA HIS A 49 -15.80 12.22 -11.99
C HIS A 49 -14.35 11.73 -12.03
N MET A 50 -13.47 12.31 -11.20
CA MET A 50 -12.08 11.87 -11.11
C MET A 50 -11.96 10.46 -10.52
N ASP A 51 -12.73 10.16 -9.48
CA ASP A 51 -12.82 8.81 -8.90
C ASP A 51 -13.29 7.80 -9.95
N GLN A 52 -14.32 8.15 -10.74
CA GLN A 52 -14.80 7.29 -11.81
C GLN A 52 -13.71 7.00 -12.83
N LEU A 53 -12.93 7.99 -13.27
CA LEU A 53 -11.82 7.80 -14.18
C LEU A 53 -10.74 6.87 -13.61
N TYR A 54 -10.50 6.94 -12.32
CA TYR A 54 -9.59 6.02 -11.63
C TYR A 54 -10.15 4.58 -11.58
N PHE A 55 -11.39 4.42 -11.15
CA PHE A 55 -12.03 3.09 -11.08
C PHE A 55 -12.18 2.43 -12.44
N GLU A 56 -12.44 3.20 -13.49
CA GLU A 56 -12.51 2.74 -14.86
C GLU A 56 -11.12 2.49 -15.50
N GLY A 57 -10.04 2.90 -14.82
CA GLY A 57 -8.66 2.72 -15.26
C GLY A 57 -8.20 3.70 -16.34
N HIS A 58 -8.91 4.81 -16.51
CA HIS A 58 -8.51 5.88 -17.41
C HIS A 58 -7.40 6.75 -16.79
N LYS A 59 -7.32 6.77 -15.46
CA LYS A 59 -6.28 7.46 -14.70
C LYS A 59 -5.61 6.53 -13.70
N GLY A 60 -4.32 6.73 -13.46
CA GLY A 60 -3.60 6.10 -12.38
C GLY A 60 -3.65 6.94 -11.10
N SER A 61 -3.25 6.35 -9.97
CA SER A 61 -3.22 7.06 -8.69
C SER A 61 -2.24 8.24 -8.69
N ARG A 62 -1.16 8.21 -9.46
CA ARG A 62 -0.25 9.38 -9.59
C ARG A 62 -0.97 10.63 -10.09
N GLU A 63 -1.81 10.48 -11.13
CA GLU A 63 -2.57 11.61 -11.66
C GLU A 63 -3.65 12.05 -10.69
N LEU A 64 -4.29 11.09 -10.02
CA LEU A 64 -5.31 11.38 -9.03
C LEU A 64 -4.71 12.15 -7.85
N ILE A 65 -3.66 11.65 -7.24
CA ILE A 65 -2.99 12.30 -6.09
C ILE A 65 -2.49 13.71 -6.43
N ALA A 66 -1.90 13.88 -7.62
CA ALA A 66 -1.46 15.21 -8.06
C ALA A 66 -2.65 16.17 -8.22
N TRP A 67 -3.76 15.68 -8.76
CA TRP A 67 -5.00 16.45 -8.89
C TRP A 67 -5.61 16.76 -7.51
N ASP A 68 -5.64 15.81 -6.59
CA ASP A 68 -6.15 15.99 -5.23
C ASP A 68 -5.42 17.15 -4.54
N MET A 69 -4.10 17.13 -4.60
CA MET A 69 -3.28 18.19 -4.00
C MET A 69 -3.44 19.55 -4.68
N GLU A 70 -3.85 19.59 -5.95
CA GLU A 70 -4.14 20.83 -6.68
C GLU A 70 -5.48 21.46 -6.25
N VAL A 71 -6.50 20.63 -6.00
CA VAL A 71 -7.85 21.12 -5.68
C VAL A 71 -8.09 21.32 -4.19
N LEU A 72 -7.28 20.67 -3.33
CA LEU A 72 -7.32 20.87 -1.90
C LEU A 72 -6.81 22.28 -1.51
N PRO A 73 -7.25 22.82 -0.35
CA PRO A 73 -6.73 24.09 0.15
C PRO A 73 -5.19 24.06 0.28
N HIS A 74 -4.56 25.15 -0.13
CA HIS A 74 -3.09 25.27 -0.08
C HIS A 74 -2.57 25.72 1.30
N GLU A 75 -3.46 26.03 2.25
CA GLU A 75 -3.12 26.39 3.62
C GLU A 75 -2.86 25.13 4.44
N PRO A 76 -1.59 24.83 4.84
CA PRO A 76 -1.24 23.60 5.55
C PRO A 76 -2.07 23.36 6.82
N GLU A 77 -2.37 24.43 7.56
CA GLU A 77 -3.10 24.34 8.82
C GLU A 77 -4.55 23.87 8.65
N VAL A 78 -5.14 24.08 7.46
CA VAL A 78 -6.49 23.59 7.15
C VAL A 78 -6.45 22.07 7.01
N LEU A 79 -5.53 21.54 6.19
CA LEU A 79 -5.37 20.11 5.96
C LEU A 79 -4.98 19.37 7.25
N LEU A 80 -3.97 19.88 7.96
CA LEU A 80 -3.48 19.25 9.17
C LEU A 80 -4.53 19.17 10.28
N ARG A 81 -5.40 20.17 10.39
CA ARG A 81 -6.50 20.17 11.36
C ARG A 81 -7.53 19.08 11.08
N GLU A 82 -7.87 18.87 9.82
CA GLU A 82 -8.81 17.82 9.43
C GLU A 82 -8.19 16.43 9.69
N VAL A 83 -6.93 16.24 9.34
CA VAL A 83 -6.17 14.99 9.58
C VAL A 83 -6.07 14.66 11.07
N ASP A 84 -5.86 15.68 11.94
CA ASP A 84 -5.78 15.47 13.39
C ASP A 84 -7.08 14.92 14.00
N GLY A 85 -8.20 15.15 13.34
CA GLY A 85 -9.52 14.66 13.77
C GLY A 85 -9.81 13.21 13.41
N LEU A 86 -8.99 12.59 12.53
CA LEU A 86 -9.25 11.24 12.04
C LEU A 86 -8.79 10.16 13.02
N ALA A 87 -9.52 9.04 13.00
CA ALA A 87 -9.25 7.91 13.87
C ALA A 87 -8.27 6.91 13.23
N LEU A 88 -7.52 6.23 14.09
CA LEU A 88 -6.60 5.15 13.73
C LEU A 88 -7.03 3.83 14.38
N ASP A 89 -6.68 2.72 13.77
CA ASP A 89 -6.73 1.43 14.44
C ASP A 89 -5.52 1.31 15.39
N GLU A 90 -5.74 1.66 16.66
CA GLU A 90 -4.67 1.67 17.68
C GLU A 90 -4.07 0.27 17.92
N SER A 91 -4.73 -0.81 17.47
CA SER A 91 -4.18 -2.17 17.57
C SER A 91 -2.94 -2.40 16.69
N ILE A 92 -2.60 -1.45 15.82
CA ILE A 92 -1.30 -1.43 15.14
C ILE A 92 -0.13 -1.51 16.11
N VAL A 93 -0.24 -0.90 17.29
CA VAL A 93 0.83 -0.90 18.31
C VAL A 93 1.15 -2.33 18.75
N ASP A 94 0.11 -3.12 19.01
CA ASP A 94 0.25 -4.53 19.39
C ASP A 94 0.78 -5.38 18.24
N LEU A 95 0.31 -5.12 17.01
CA LEU A 95 0.84 -5.79 15.82
C LEU A 95 2.33 -5.52 15.61
N VAL A 96 2.76 -4.26 15.74
CA VAL A 96 4.19 -3.88 15.65
C VAL A 96 5.03 -4.58 16.71
N ALA A 97 4.54 -4.62 17.95
CA ALA A 97 5.22 -5.32 19.04
C ALA A 97 5.35 -6.83 18.74
N GLY A 98 4.26 -7.49 18.34
CA GLY A 98 4.25 -8.92 18.03
C GLY A 98 5.17 -9.29 16.86
N VAL A 99 5.15 -8.50 15.77
CA VAL A 99 6.06 -8.69 14.63
C VAL A 99 7.51 -8.54 15.05
N THR A 100 7.82 -7.53 15.89
CA THR A 100 9.17 -7.28 16.37
C THR A 100 9.67 -8.39 17.30
N GLU A 101 8.85 -8.86 18.23
CA GLU A 101 9.17 -9.97 19.14
C GLU A 101 9.42 -11.28 18.37
N ALA A 102 8.70 -11.51 17.29
CA ALA A 102 8.90 -12.63 16.38
C ALA A 102 10.17 -12.49 15.51
N GLY A 103 10.92 -11.38 15.61
CA GLY A 103 12.06 -11.08 14.73
C GLY A 103 11.64 -10.75 13.29
N GLY A 104 10.39 -10.42 13.06
CA GLY A 104 9.84 -10.01 11.78
C GLY A 104 10.20 -8.56 11.41
N ALA A 105 9.86 -8.17 10.21
CA ALA A 105 9.94 -6.78 9.74
C ALA A 105 8.54 -6.24 9.46
N LEU A 106 8.34 -4.94 9.64
CA LEU A 106 7.10 -4.25 9.29
C LEU A 106 7.43 -3.03 8.45
N GLU A 107 6.63 -2.79 7.40
CA GLU A 107 6.70 -1.60 6.58
C GLU A 107 5.30 -1.11 6.24
N ILE A 108 5.09 0.20 6.29
CA ILE A 108 3.87 0.84 5.81
C ILE A 108 4.07 1.21 4.34
N VAL A 109 3.15 0.78 3.48
CA VAL A 109 3.25 0.94 2.03
C VAL A 109 1.97 1.60 1.51
N SER A 110 1.93 2.92 1.54
CA SER A 110 0.75 3.71 1.21
C SER A 110 0.85 4.38 -0.15
N ASP A 111 -0.24 4.37 -0.89
CA ASP A 111 -0.41 5.20 -2.08
C ASP A 111 -0.98 6.60 -1.76
N GLY A 112 -1.17 6.93 -0.47
CA GLY A 112 -1.47 8.26 0.05
C GLY A 112 -0.26 9.20 0.05
N THR A 113 -0.38 10.32 0.75
CA THR A 113 0.69 11.33 0.84
C THR A 113 1.33 11.36 2.22
N GLY A 114 2.65 11.55 2.26
CA GLY A 114 3.44 11.48 3.48
C GLY A 114 2.99 12.44 4.59
N PHE A 115 2.43 13.60 4.24
CA PHE A 115 2.05 14.58 5.24
C PHE A 115 1.01 14.06 6.24
N HIS A 116 0.03 13.27 5.80
CA HIS A 116 -0.95 12.68 6.71
C HIS A 116 -0.45 11.37 7.32
N VAL A 117 0.20 10.52 6.53
CA VAL A 117 0.75 9.24 7.02
C VAL A 117 1.71 9.48 8.19
N GLU A 118 2.72 10.31 8.00
CA GLU A 118 3.74 10.61 9.02
C GLU A 118 3.12 11.26 10.26
N ARG A 119 2.22 12.24 10.05
CA ARG A 119 1.55 12.94 11.15
C ARG A 119 0.68 12.02 11.99
N MET A 120 -0.06 11.12 11.35
CA MET A 120 -0.95 10.20 12.05
C MET A 120 -0.17 9.12 12.81
N LEU A 121 0.93 8.61 12.23
CA LEU A 121 1.83 7.67 12.92
C LEU A 121 2.52 8.29 14.13
N ASP A 122 2.90 9.56 14.06
CA ASP A 122 3.51 10.28 15.19
C ASP A 122 2.58 10.34 16.41
N ARG A 123 1.27 10.36 16.22
CA ARG A 123 0.27 10.32 17.31
C ARG A 123 0.29 9.01 18.13
N LEU A 124 0.83 7.94 17.55
CA LEU A 124 0.97 6.61 18.19
C LEU A 124 2.43 6.28 18.53
N ASP A 125 3.33 7.26 18.49
CA ASP A 125 4.79 7.06 18.66
C ASP A 125 5.40 6.07 17.63
N LEU A 126 4.77 5.92 16.47
CA LEU A 126 5.16 5.00 15.38
C LEU A 126 5.90 5.68 14.22
N ALA A 127 6.32 6.94 14.36
CA ALA A 127 7.07 7.67 13.33
C ALA A 127 8.44 7.03 12.99
N HIS A 128 8.90 6.09 13.82
CA HIS A 128 10.13 5.34 13.59
C HIS A 128 9.99 4.18 12.60
N LEU A 129 8.77 3.79 12.24
CA LEU A 129 8.52 2.69 11.30
C LEU A 129 8.97 3.04 9.88
N PRO A 130 9.45 2.07 9.10
CA PRO A 130 9.68 2.25 7.67
C PRO A 130 8.36 2.58 6.95
N VAL A 131 8.37 3.67 6.18
CA VAL A 131 7.21 4.12 5.39
C VAL A 131 7.63 4.34 3.94
N ALA A 132 6.95 3.69 3.03
CA ALA A 132 7.00 3.98 1.60
C ALA A 132 5.68 4.65 1.19
N THR A 133 5.74 5.94 0.90
CA THR A 133 4.57 6.75 0.52
C THR A 133 4.95 7.86 -0.45
N ASN A 134 3.97 8.53 -1.03
CA ASN A 134 4.22 9.66 -1.93
C ASN A 134 4.61 10.89 -1.11
N ALA A 135 5.66 11.59 -1.55
CA ALA A 135 6.08 12.81 -0.89
C ALA A 135 5.26 14.00 -1.38
N SER A 136 4.88 14.88 -0.47
CA SER A 136 4.17 16.12 -0.79
C SER A 136 4.73 17.29 -0.01
N VAL A 137 4.75 18.47 -0.65
CA VAL A 137 5.06 19.75 0.00
C VAL A 137 3.76 20.53 0.09
N LEU A 138 3.21 20.63 1.29
CA LEU A 138 1.96 21.36 1.52
C LEU A 138 2.06 22.81 1.05
N GLY A 139 1.03 23.31 0.42
CA GLY A 139 0.96 24.65 -0.14
C GLY A 139 1.49 24.79 -1.57
N GLN A 140 2.00 23.72 -2.18
CA GLN A 140 2.52 23.76 -3.55
C GLN A 140 1.62 23.06 -4.59
N GLY A 141 0.44 22.60 -4.19
CA GLY A 141 -0.48 21.91 -5.10
C GLY A 141 0.18 20.68 -5.77
N ALA A 142 -0.18 20.40 -7.01
CA ALA A 142 0.35 19.29 -7.79
C ALA A 142 1.88 19.33 -7.98
N GLU A 143 2.48 20.51 -8.07
CA GLU A 143 3.94 20.67 -8.23
C GLU A 143 4.72 20.20 -6.98
N GLY A 144 4.07 20.20 -5.82
CA GLY A 144 4.65 19.72 -4.57
C GLY A 144 4.68 18.20 -4.42
N VAL A 145 4.05 17.44 -5.35
CA VAL A 145 3.94 15.98 -5.23
C VAL A 145 5.06 15.28 -5.98
N THR A 146 5.68 14.30 -5.32
CA THR A 146 6.67 13.42 -5.95
C THR A 146 6.43 11.97 -5.54
N PHE A 147 6.90 11.03 -6.36
CA PHE A 147 6.63 9.60 -6.24
C PHE A 147 7.92 8.80 -6.05
N PRO A 148 8.60 8.92 -4.88
CA PRO A 148 9.92 8.34 -4.67
C PRO A 148 9.93 6.80 -4.72
N TYR A 149 8.81 6.15 -4.42
CA TYR A 149 8.64 4.71 -4.43
C TYR A 149 7.85 4.19 -5.63
N GLY A 150 7.62 5.05 -6.62
CA GLY A 150 7.01 4.64 -7.88
C GLY A 150 7.97 3.82 -8.74
N HIS A 151 7.46 2.81 -9.44
CA HIS A 151 8.28 2.01 -10.34
C HIS A 151 8.73 2.85 -11.56
N PRO A 152 10.02 2.81 -11.94
CA PRO A 152 10.56 3.69 -12.98
C PRO A 152 9.98 3.43 -14.39
N ALA A 153 9.54 2.21 -14.67
CA ALA A 153 8.92 1.84 -15.94
C ALA A 153 7.38 1.86 -15.90
N CYS A 154 6.76 2.28 -14.78
CA CYS A 154 5.32 2.32 -14.60
C CYS A 154 4.90 3.67 -14.04
N HIS A 155 3.89 4.29 -14.64
CA HIS A 155 3.38 5.60 -14.23
C HIS A 155 2.00 5.54 -13.58
N VAL A 156 1.50 4.34 -13.24
CA VAL A 156 0.16 4.14 -12.70
C VAL A 156 0.09 4.46 -11.22
N CYS A 157 0.85 3.69 -10.40
CA CYS A 157 0.82 3.84 -8.95
C CYS A 157 1.83 4.91 -8.50
N GLY A 158 1.47 5.69 -7.51
CA GLY A 158 2.37 6.60 -6.83
C GLY A 158 3.44 5.81 -6.10
N THR A 159 3.04 4.95 -5.18
CA THR A 159 3.89 3.97 -4.51
C THR A 159 3.66 2.58 -5.10
N CYS A 160 4.71 1.93 -5.58
CA CYS A 160 4.60 0.60 -6.14
C CYS A 160 4.62 -0.48 -5.04
N LYS A 161 3.45 -0.81 -4.50
CA LYS A 161 3.28 -1.82 -3.44
C LYS A 161 3.84 -3.19 -3.85
N ARG A 162 3.67 -3.58 -5.13
CA ARG A 162 4.27 -4.80 -5.68
C ARG A 162 5.78 -4.83 -5.53
N GLU A 163 6.47 -3.75 -5.89
CA GLU A 163 7.93 -3.70 -5.82
C GLU A 163 8.41 -3.80 -4.37
N ARG A 164 7.66 -3.20 -3.43
CA ARG A 164 7.96 -3.33 -2.00
C ARG A 164 7.88 -4.79 -1.55
N ILE A 165 6.82 -5.50 -1.92
CA ILE A 165 6.69 -6.94 -1.63
C ILE A 165 7.87 -7.72 -2.18
N ARG A 166 8.22 -7.51 -3.46
CA ARG A 166 9.33 -8.24 -4.11
C ARG A 166 10.68 -7.99 -3.46
N LEU A 167 10.92 -6.78 -2.94
CA LEU A 167 12.14 -6.46 -2.20
C LEU A 167 12.26 -7.29 -0.92
N HIS A 168 11.18 -7.45 -0.17
CA HIS A 168 11.15 -8.28 1.03
C HIS A 168 11.33 -9.76 0.69
N GLN A 169 10.65 -10.26 -0.34
CA GLN A 169 10.77 -11.62 -0.82
C GLN A 169 12.19 -11.94 -1.31
N ALA A 170 12.83 -11.00 -2.02
CA ALA A 170 14.22 -11.13 -2.44
C ALA A 170 15.21 -11.18 -1.27
N ALA A 171 14.82 -10.68 -0.11
CA ALA A 171 15.57 -10.82 1.14
C ALA A 171 15.27 -12.15 1.88
N GLY A 172 14.56 -13.10 1.25
CA GLY A 172 14.23 -14.42 1.82
C GLY A 172 13.13 -14.36 2.89
N ARG A 173 12.15 -13.45 2.75
CA ARG A 173 11.07 -13.27 3.73
C ARG A 173 9.72 -13.59 3.14
N ALA A 174 8.90 -14.33 3.88
CA ALA A 174 7.49 -14.44 3.57
C ALA A 174 6.80 -13.09 3.82
N VAL A 175 5.99 -12.64 2.88
CA VAL A 175 5.32 -11.34 2.95
C VAL A 175 3.84 -11.52 3.24
N VAL A 176 3.41 -11.00 4.38
CA VAL A 176 2.01 -10.81 4.73
C VAL A 176 1.63 -9.38 4.34
N PHE A 177 0.70 -9.22 3.42
CA PHE A 177 0.20 -7.92 2.99
C PHE A 177 -1.21 -7.69 3.54
N VAL A 178 -1.44 -6.51 4.10
CA VAL A 178 -2.73 -6.12 4.69
C VAL A 178 -3.23 -4.88 3.98
N GLY A 179 -4.45 -4.93 3.45
CA GLY A 179 -5.06 -3.81 2.74
C GLY A 179 -6.57 -3.91 2.63
N ASP A 180 -7.18 -2.91 2.02
CA ASP A 180 -8.65 -2.81 1.91
C ASP A 180 -9.14 -2.26 0.56
N GLY A 181 -8.26 -1.55 -0.17
CA GLY A 181 -8.61 -0.67 -1.27
C GLY A 181 -8.25 -1.16 -2.68
N PRO A 182 -8.62 -0.39 -3.70
CA PRO A 182 -8.34 -0.73 -5.10
C PRO A 182 -6.85 -0.69 -5.45
N SER A 183 -6.04 0.12 -4.77
CA SER A 183 -4.60 0.22 -5.00
C SER A 183 -3.86 -1.04 -4.57
N ASP A 184 -4.44 -1.83 -3.63
CA ASP A 184 -3.85 -3.02 -3.05
C ASP A 184 -3.89 -4.25 -3.95
N ARG A 185 -4.82 -4.28 -4.91
CA ARG A 185 -4.96 -5.43 -5.84
C ARG A 185 -3.68 -5.73 -6.61
N TYR A 186 -2.85 -4.70 -6.88
CA TYR A 186 -1.56 -4.90 -7.55
C TYR A 186 -0.51 -5.56 -6.64
N ALA A 187 -0.67 -5.41 -5.32
CA ALA A 187 0.14 -6.08 -4.32
C ALA A 187 -0.34 -7.51 -4.07
N ALA A 188 -1.66 -7.71 -4.03
CA ALA A 188 -2.30 -8.95 -3.62
C ALA A 188 -1.83 -10.19 -4.39
N HIS A 189 -1.60 -10.09 -5.70
CA HIS A 189 -1.08 -11.22 -6.47
C HIS A 189 0.37 -11.61 -6.16
N HIS A 190 1.10 -10.76 -5.45
CA HIS A 190 2.52 -10.96 -5.20
C HIS A 190 2.84 -11.29 -3.74
N ALA A 191 1.94 -11.00 -2.82
CA ALA A 191 2.12 -11.35 -1.43
C ALA A 191 1.96 -12.86 -1.20
N ASP A 192 2.63 -13.37 -0.19
CA ASP A 192 2.55 -14.77 0.21
C ASP A 192 1.26 -15.06 0.98
N VAL A 193 0.83 -14.09 1.79
CA VAL A 193 -0.44 -14.09 2.52
C VAL A 193 -1.09 -12.72 2.35
N ILE A 194 -2.40 -12.72 2.10
CA ILE A 194 -3.17 -11.49 1.90
C ILE A 194 -4.24 -11.41 2.97
N PHE A 195 -4.27 -10.28 3.66
CA PHE A 195 -5.41 -9.86 4.47
C PHE A 195 -6.20 -8.81 3.71
N ALA A 196 -7.46 -9.11 3.41
CA ALA A 196 -8.31 -8.22 2.62
C ALA A 196 -9.64 -7.94 3.31
N LYS A 197 -10.09 -6.69 3.18
CA LYS A 197 -11.46 -6.26 3.51
C LYS A 197 -11.99 -5.34 2.42
N HIS A 198 -13.24 -4.92 2.52
CA HIS A 198 -13.89 -3.96 1.61
C HIS A 198 -13.72 -4.30 0.13
N SER A 199 -13.25 -3.34 -0.69
CA SER A 199 -13.15 -3.52 -2.14
C SER A 199 -12.05 -4.49 -2.56
N LEU A 200 -10.97 -4.60 -1.76
CA LEU A 200 -9.94 -5.59 -2.01
C LEU A 200 -10.47 -7.02 -1.83
N ALA A 201 -11.24 -7.28 -0.77
CA ALA A 201 -11.86 -8.60 -0.56
C ALA A 201 -12.78 -8.99 -1.71
N ASN A 202 -13.65 -8.06 -2.13
CA ASN A 202 -14.52 -8.29 -3.29
C ASN A 202 -13.73 -8.61 -4.56
N TRP A 203 -12.62 -7.90 -4.78
CA TRP A 203 -11.75 -8.15 -5.92
C TRP A 203 -11.07 -9.53 -5.81
N CYS A 204 -10.57 -9.91 -4.64
CA CYS A 204 -9.98 -11.24 -4.41
C CYS A 204 -10.98 -12.36 -4.71
N GLU A 205 -12.25 -12.21 -4.32
CA GLU A 205 -13.30 -13.18 -4.62
C GLU A 205 -13.54 -13.32 -6.14
N VAL A 206 -13.61 -12.20 -6.86
CA VAL A 206 -13.83 -12.20 -8.31
C VAL A 206 -12.66 -12.86 -9.06
N GLU A 207 -11.44 -12.56 -8.66
CA GLU A 207 -10.21 -13.05 -9.31
C GLU A 207 -9.76 -14.42 -8.77
N ASN A 208 -10.49 -14.99 -7.81
CA ASN A 208 -10.15 -16.24 -7.12
C ASN A 208 -8.75 -16.19 -6.45
N VAL A 209 -8.39 -15.06 -5.89
CA VAL A 209 -7.17 -14.87 -5.10
C VAL A 209 -7.47 -15.26 -3.65
N PRO A 210 -6.75 -16.24 -3.07
CA PRO A 210 -6.94 -16.59 -1.66
C PRO A 210 -6.59 -15.43 -0.74
N TYR A 211 -7.40 -15.19 0.29
CA TYR A 211 -7.14 -14.16 1.28
C TYR A 211 -7.71 -14.53 2.65
N GLU A 212 -7.17 -13.91 3.69
CA GLU A 212 -7.69 -13.95 5.06
C GLU A 212 -8.57 -12.71 5.28
N PRO A 213 -9.84 -12.87 5.71
CA PRO A 213 -10.68 -11.73 6.04
C PRO A 213 -10.26 -11.11 7.37
N TRP A 214 -10.36 -9.78 7.48
CA TRP A 214 -10.03 -9.05 8.69
C TRP A 214 -10.94 -7.83 8.88
N GLN A 215 -11.01 -7.32 10.11
CA GLN A 215 -11.75 -6.11 10.46
C GLN A 215 -10.85 -5.09 11.16
N ARG A 216 -9.98 -5.56 12.05
CA ARG A 216 -9.02 -4.77 12.82
C ARG A 216 -7.62 -5.38 12.72
N LEU A 217 -6.60 -4.56 12.90
CA LEU A 217 -5.22 -5.03 12.89
C LEU A 217 -4.92 -6.03 14.03
N ALA A 218 -5.74 -6.04 15.08
CA ALA A 218 -5.72 -7.11 16.11
C ALA A 218 -5.96 -8.50 15.51
N ASP A 219 -6.85 -8.63 14.52
CA ASP A 219 -7.14 -9.92 13.86
C ASP A 219 -5.90 -10.44 13.13
N VAL A 220 -5.16 -9.52 12.51
CA VAL A 220 -3.89 -9.84 11.82
C VAL A 220 -2.82 -10.28 12.82
N ALA A 221 -2.71 -9.58 13.95
CA ALA A 221 -1.76 -9.91 15.01
C ALA A 221 -2.03 -11.31 15.59
N GLU A 222 -3.29 -11.62 15.90
CA GLU A 222 -3.72 -12.92 16.42
C GLU A 222 -3.45 -14.07 15.42
N TRP A 223 -3.78 -13.84 14.14
CA TRP A 223 -3.48 -14.81 13.08
C TRP A 223 -1.99 -15.06 12.95
N LEU A 224 -1.17 -13.99 12.97
CA LEU A 224 0.28 -14.07 12.80
C LEU A 224 0.92 -14.90 13.93
N GLU A 225 0.51 -14.68 15.18
CA GLU A 225 0.97 -15.45 16.34
C GLU A 225 0.72 -16.94 16.13
N VAL A 226 -0.50 -17.32 15.74
CA VAL A 226 -0.87 -18.72 15.49
C VAL A 226 -0.11 -19.29 14.30
N ALA A 227 0.03 -18.55 13.20
CA ALA A 227 0.70 -18.99 11.98
C ALA A 227 2.20 -19.26 12.19
N LEU A 228 2.85 -18.48 13.04
CA LEU A 228 4.24 -18.71 13.42
C LEU A 228 4.40 -19.94 14.31
N LEU A 229 3.46 -20.20 15.21
CA LEU A 229 3.49 -21.35 16.11
C LEU A 229 3.20 -22.68 15.40
N ASP A 230 2.31 -22.70 14.44
CA ASP A 230 1.85 -23.93 13.75
C ASP A 230 2.58 -24.21 12.41
N GLY A 231 3.54 -23.36 12.05
CA GLY A 231 4.41 -23.56 10.88
C GLY A 231 3.73 -23.22 9.55
N ARG A 232 2.67 -22.42 9.54
CA ARG A 232 2.07 -21.89 8.30
C ARG A 232 2.92 -20.84 7.62
N LEU A 233 3.93 -20.32 8.30
CA LEU A 233 4.94 -19.41 7.78
C LEU A 233 6.33 -20.05 7.90
N PRO A 234 7.32 -19.67 7.07
CA PRO A 234 8.66 -20.24 7.15
C PRO A 234 9.31 -19.90 8.50
N ALA A 235 10.03 -20.87 9.06
CA ALA A 235 10.68 -20.71 10.35
C ALA A 235 11.97 -19.86 10.27
N SER A 236 12.56 -19.77 9.08
CA SER A 236 13.78 -18.99 8.83
C SER A 236 13.84 -18.52 7.38
N PRO A 237 14.66 -17.53 7.04
CA PRO A 237 14.89 -17.10 5.66
C PRO A 237 15.43 -18.23 4.76
N ASP A 238 16.19 -19.18 5.33
CA ASP A 238 16.74 -20.32 4.58
C ASP A 238 15.65 -21.30 4.14
N ASP A 239 14.53 -21.34 4.86
CA ASP A 239 13.39 -22.21 4.53
C ASP A 239 12.44 -21.57 3.52
N TYR A 240 12.59 -20.26 3.25
CA TYR A 240 11.62 -19.48 2.47
C TYR A 240 11.46 -19.98 1.04
N GLU A 241 12.54 -20.32 0.33
CA GLU A 241 12.47 -20.71 -1.08
C GLU A 241 11.62 -21.99 -1.26
N GLY A 242 11.84 -23.00 -0.39
CA GLY A 242 11.06 -24.23 -0.40
C GLY A 242 9.59 -23.98 -0.03
N TRP A 243 9.35 -23.20 1.02
CA TRP A 243 8.03 -22.83 1.46
C TRP A 243 7.27 -22.03 0.39
N ALA A 244 7.91 -21.02 -0.23
CA ALA A 244 7.28 -20.19 -1.27
C ALA A 244 6.90 -21.01 -2.52
N ALA A 245 7.71 -22.04 -2.88
CA ALA A 245 7.40 -22.93 -3.99
C ALA A 245 6.16 -23.79 -3.73
N GLU A 246 5.91 -24.16 -2.47
CA GLU A 246 4.72 -24.91 -2.07
C GLU A 246 3.49 -23.98 -1.96
N ALA A 247 3.67 -22.79 -1.39
CA ALA A 247 2.57 -21.84 -1.14
C ALA A 247 2.08 -21.15 -2.43
N ARG A 248 2.97 -20.98 -3.43
CA ARG A 248 2.67 -20.27 -4.69
C ARG A 248 3.17 -21.03 -5.91
N PRO A 249 2.59 -22.19 -6.25
CA PRO A 249 3.06 -23.00 -7.36
C PRO A 249 2.96 -22.35 -8.75
N GLU A 250 2.19 -21.28 -8.92
CA GLU A 250 1.89 -20.65 -10.20
C GLU A 250 1.88 -19.11 -10.14
N ALA A 251 2.89 -18.48 -9.54
CA ALA A 251 2.97 -17.01 -9.42
C ALA A 251 3.28 -16.29 -10.77
N GLU A 252 2.74 -16.76 -11.88
CA GLU A 252 3.01 -16.19 -13.22
C GLU A 252 1.97 -15.15 -13.68
N SER A 253 0.85 -14.97 -12.99
CA SER A 253 -0.16 -13.97 -13.39
C SER A 253 0.19 -12.58 -12.86
N PHE A 254 0.78 -11.76 -13.70
CA PHE A 254 1.07 -10.37 -13.36
C PHE A 254 -0.14 -9.47 -13.64
N ILE A 255 -0.68 -8.80 -12.62
CA ILE A 255 -1.69 -7.75 -12.82
C ILE A 255 -1.05 -6.44 -13.24
N CYS A 256 0.21 -6.20 -12.92
CA CYS A 256 0.92 -5.04 -13.38
C CYS A 256 2.31 -5.40 -13.89
N GLY A 257 2.54 -5.09 -15.14
CA GLY A 257 3.81 -5.36 -15.82
C GLY A 257 3.73 -4.85 -17.26
N PRO A 258 4.78 -5.02 -18.05
CA PRO A 258 4.79 -4.67 -19.46
C PRO A 258 3.64 -5.31 -20.25
N GLU A 259 3.15 -6.47 -19.85
CA GLU A 259 2.03 -7.19 -20.43
C GLU A 259 0.72 -6.43 -20.31
N LEU A 260 0.53 -5.56 -19.31
CA LEU A 260 -0.64 -4.67 -19.23
C LEU A 260 -0.60 -3.55 -20.23
N TRP A 261 0.60 -3.15 -20.63
CA TRP A 261 0.80 -2.02 -21.54
C TRP A 261 1.14 -2.46 -22.96
N GLY A 262 1.46 -3.74 -23.15
CA GLY A 262 1.97 -4.29 -24.40
C GLY A 262 3.42 -3.85 -24.69
N GLU A 263 4.19 -4.71 -25.31
CA GLU A 263 5.54 -4.33 -25.78
C GLU A 263 5.42 -3.16 -26.78
N GLY A 264 6.13 -2.09 -26.54
CA GLY A 264 6.20 -0.91 -27.41
C GLY A 264 5.05 0.07 -27.26
N ARG A 265 4.12 -0.09 -26.33
CA ARG A 265 3.18 0.99 -25.97
C ARG A 265 3.88 1.98 -25.05
N GLU A 266 4.01 3.23 -25.52
CA GLU A 266 4.19 4.36 -24.60
C GLU A 266 2.87 4.49 -23.81
N VAL A 267 2.88 4.06 -22.56
CA VAL A 267 1.75 4.30 -21.68
C VAL A 267 1.75 5.79 -21.39
N ALA A 268 0.73 6.49 -21.85
CA ALA A 268 0.52 7.85 -21.38
C ALA A 268 0.45 7.82 -19.86
N PRO A 269 1.12 8.74 -19.15
CA PRO A 269 1.03 8.81 -17.71
C PRO A 269 -0.43 8.69 -17.27
N GLY A 270 -0.75 7.73 -16.40
CA GLY A 270 -2.07 7.52 -15.87
C GLY A 270 -3.06 6.70 -16.70
N SER A 271 -2.72 6.24 -17.89
CA SER A 271 -3.60 5.35 -18.64
C SER A 271 -3.22 3.88 -18.46
N VAL A 272 -4.11 3.08 -17.93
CA VAL A 272 -4.05 1.61 -17.93
C VAL A 272 -5.22 1.10 -18.72
N ASP A 273 -4.95 0.38 -19.80
CA ASP A 273 -6.00 -0.38 -20.47
C ASP A 273 -6.38 -1.59 -19.60
N ARG A 274 -7.43 -1.45 -18.82
CA ARG A 274 -7.95 -2.51 -17.95
C ARG A 274 -8.90 -3.48 -18.66
N SER A 275 -9.12 -3.34 -19.95
CA SER A 275 -9.91 -4.31 -20.70
C SER A 275 -9.28 -5.71 -20.70
N ALA A 276 -7.98 -5.79 -20.46
CA ALA A 276 -7.24 -7.03 -20.27
C ALA A 276 -7.30 -7.61 -18.82
N LEU A 277 -7.95 -6.89 -17.90
CA LEU A 277 -8.12 -7.30 -16.50
C LEU A 277 -9.53 -7.89 -16.22
N ARG A 278 -10.29 -8.21 -17.25
CA ARG A 278 -11.60 -8.86 -17.16
C ARG A 278 -11.53 -10.29 -17.59
#